data_83741782dd9abde6ac0f9d742fa7ee77
#
_entry.id   83741782dd9abde6ac0f9d742fa7ee77
#
_cell.length_a   1.000
_cell.length_b   1.000
_cell.length_c   1.000
_cell.angle_alpha   90.00
_cell.angle_beta   90.00
_cell.angle_gamma   90.00
#
_symmetry.space_group_name_H-M   'P 1'
#
loop_
_entity.id
_entity.type
_entity.pdbx_description
1 polymer ?
#
loop_
_entity_poly.entity_id
_entity_poly.type
_entity_poly.pdbx_seq_one_letter_code
_entity_poly.pdbx_strand_id
1 'polypeptide(L)'
;MNFAASFLQLMVAALVHLSAVKTAPVSKEGGKSKNEVVPFMEVYNKSMCRTREVLVDIYQEYPDEIEHTYIPSCVVLSRCAGCCTDEALECVPTETRNVTLEVIRVKQRVSQHNFQLSFTEHTKCKCKPKKEVKSTKEKCDKPRR
;
A
#
# COMPACT_ATOMS: atom_id res chain seq x y z
N MET A 1 36.22 44.78 -35.64
CA MET A 1 35.71 45.20 -34.33
C MET A 1 34.60 44.35 -33.80
N ASN A 2 33.88 43.75 -34.69
CA ASN A 2 32.73 42.93 -34.23
C ASN A 2 33.12 41.49 -33.89
N PHE A 3 34.32 41.10 -34.19
CA PHE A 3 34.74 39.73 -33.95
C PHE A 3 34.81 39.38 -32.48
N ALA A 4 35.23 40.29 -31.64
CA ALA A 4 35.34 40.05 -30.22
C ALA A 4 33.99 39.79 -29.57
N ALA A 5 32.99 40.56 -30.02
CA ALA A 5 31.63 40.38 -29.51
C ALA A 5 31.05 39.02 -29.91
N SER A 6 31.33 38.60 -31.16
CA SER A 6 30.89 37.32 -31.65
C SER A 6 31.46 36.16 -30.87
N PHE A 7 32.76 36.23 -30.56
CA PHE A 7 33.40 35.20 -29.79
C PHE A 7 32.84 35.12 -28.39
N LEU A 8 32.54 36.25 -27.79
CA LEU A 8 31.99 36.30 -26.46
C LEU A 8 30.61 35.63 -26.43
N GLN A 9 29.78 35.91 -27.44
CA GLN A 9 28.46 35.29 -27.54
C GLN A 9 28.56 33.79 -27.72
N LEU A 10 29.47 33.31 -28.53
CA LEU A 10 29.69 31.89 -28.73
C LEU A 10 30.13 31.21 -27.44
N MET A 11 30.99 31.87 -26.68
CA MET A 11 31.44 31.32 -25.41
C MET A 11 30.33 31.20 -24.40
N VAL A 12 29.48 32.21 -24.32
CA VAL A 12 28.35 32.18 -23.42
C VAL A 12 27.38 31.05 -23.80
N ALA A 13 27.11 30.90 -25.08
CA ALA A 13 26.24 29.84 -25.58
C ALA A 13 26.81 28.46 -25.24
N ALA A 14 28.13 28.30 -25.40
CA ALA A 14 28.80 27.05 -25.06
C ALA A 14 28.66 26.72 -23.56
N LEU A 15 28.78 27.72 -22.73
CA LEU A 15 28.65 27.54 -21.29
C LEU A 15 27.25 27.12 -20.90
N VAL A 16 26.26 27.71 -21.55
CA VAL A 16 24.86 27.34 -21.28
C VAL A 16 24.62 25.90 -21.68
N HIS A 17 25.13 25.48 -22.80
CA HIS A 17 24.96 24.10 -23.25
C HIS A 17 25.64 23.13 -22.31
N LEU A 18 26.82 23.49 -21.81
CA LEU A 18 27.49 22.63 -20.83
C LEU A 18 26.72 22.50 -19.55
N SER A 19 26.02 23.55 -19.13
CA SER A 19 25.21 23.49 -17.93
C SER A 19 24.04 22.51 -18.09
N ALA A 20 23.45 22.47 -19.26
CA ALA A 20 22.33 21.58 -19.52
C ALA A 20 22.75 20.10 -19.47
N VAL A 21 23.95 19.80 -19.86
CA VAL A 21 24.46 18.43 -19.86
C VAL A 21 24.55 17.84 -18.47
N LYS A 22 24.79 18.69 -17.49
CA LYS A 22 24.94 18.22 -16.11
C LYS A 22 23.72 17.57 -15.52
N THR A 23 22.56 17.81 -16.09
CA THR A 23 21.35 17.19 -15.59
C THR A 23 21.17 15.76 -16.06
N ALA A 24 21.93 15.34 -17.06
CA ALA A 24 21.84 13.99 -17.59
C ALA A 24 22.10 12.87 -16.58
N PRO A 25 23.02 13.03 -15.62
CA PRO A 25 23.32 11.96 -14.67
C PRO A 25 22.14 11.48 -13.84
N VAL A 26 21.16 12.33 -13.63
CA VAL A 26 20.00 11.98 -12.80
C VAL A 26 19.24 10.80 -13.38
N SER A 27 19.18 10.69 -14.68
CA SER A 27 18.44 9.61 -15.32
C SER A 27 19.08 8.24 -15.12
N LYS A 28 20.35 8.20 -14.77
CA LYS A 28 21.06 6.94 -14.56
C LYS A 28 20.52 6.18 -13.37
N GLU A 29 20.01 6.87 -12.38
CA GLU A 29 19.47 6.23 -11.20
C GLU A 29 18.26 5.38 -11.53
N GLY A 30 17.44 5.87 -12.43
CA GLY A 30 16.29 5.10 -12.87
C GLY A 30 16.67 3.83 -13.59
N GLY A 31 17.80 3.86 -14.31
CA GLY A 31 18.29 2.70 -15.02
C GLY A 31 18.80 1.60 -14.10
N LYS A 32 19.35 1.98 -12.98
CA LYS A 32 19.88 1.03 -12.01
C LYS A 32 18.76 0.23 -11.34
N SER A 33 17.62 0.84 -11.11
CA SER A 33 16.56 0.21 -10.34
C SER A 33 16.02 -1.08 -10.97
N LYS A 34 16.21 -1.26 -12.26
CA LYS A 34 15.73 -2.45 -12.95
C LYS A 34 16.38 -3.73 -12.47
N ASN A 35 17.67 -3.71 -12.25
CA ASN A 35 18.43 -4.89 -11.88
C ASN A 35 18.94 -4.83 -10.46
N GLU A 36 18.51 -3.83 -9.72
CA GLU A 36 18.97 -3.65 -8.36
C GLU A 36 18.23 -4.58 -7.41
N VAL A 37 19.00 -5.27 -6.59
CA VAL A 37 18.45 -6.18 -5.59
C VAL A 37 18.22 -5.39 -4.31
N VAL A 38 17.02 -5.50 -3.76
CA VAL A 38 16.68 -4.84 -2.50
C VAL A 38 17.35 -5.58 -1.36
N PRO A 39 18.09 -4.87 -0.48
CA PRO A 39 18.77 -5.52 0.63
C PRO A 39 17.83 -6.24 1.59
N PHE A 40 18.32 -7.31 2.21
CA PHE A 40 17.54 -8.11 3.15
C PHE A 40 16.90 -7.28 4.25
N MET A 41 17.67 -6.38 4.87
CA MET A 41 17.14 -5.58 5.97
C MET A 41 15.97 -4.71 5.56
N GLU A 42 15.99 -4.20 4.34
CA GLU A 42 14.89 -3.41 3.85
C GLU A 42 13.65 -4.27 3.61
N VAL A 43 13.83 -5.43 3.01
CA VAL A 43 12.73 -6.38 2.79
C VAL A 43 12.15 -6.80 4.14
N TYR A 44 13.00 -7.12 5.08
CA TYR A 44 12.59 -7.54 6.42
C TYR A 44 11.74 -6.47 7.11
N ASN A 45 12.27 -5.23 7.15
CA ASN A 45 11.58 -4.15 7.84
C ASN A 45 10.24 -3.80 7.19
N LYS A 46 10.18 -3.86 5.89
CA LYS A 46 8.95 -3.55 5.17
C LYS A 46 7.90 -4.65 5.26
N SER A 47 8.34 -5.87 5.54
CA SER A 47 7.48 -7.05 5.53
C SER A 47 6.93 -7.43 6.92
N MET A 48 7.43 -6.83 7.96
CA MET A 48 7.03 -7.18 9.33
C MET A 48 5.60 -6.76 9.65
N CYS A 49 5.02 -7.46 10.60
CA CYS A 49 3.67 -7.21 11.10
C CYS A 49 3.53 -5.77 11.62
N ARG A 50 2.64 -5.03 11.01
CA ARG A 50 2.32 -3.66 11.43
C ARG A 50 1.06 -3.20 10.74
N THR A 51 0.55 -2.05 11.14
CA THR A 51 -0.58 -1.46 10.44
C THR A 51 -0.12 -0.95 9.08
N ARG A 52 -0.93 -1.22 8.07
CA ARG A 52 -0.66 -0.78 6.70
C ARG A 52 -1.96 -0.31 6.09
N GLU A 53 -1.85 0.60 5.16
CA GLU A 53 -2.99 1.00 4.38
C GLU A 53 -3.27 -0.06 3.34
N VAL A 54 -4.48 -0.59 3.36
CA VAL A 54 -4.89 -1.62 2.40
C VAL A 54 -6.23 -1.22 1.80
N LEU A 55 -6.48 -1.70 0.61
CA LEU A 55 -7.76 -1.50 -0.04
C LEU A 55 -8.70 -2.62 0.39
N VAL A 56 -9.84 -2.24 0.89
CA VAL A 56 -10.85 -3.18 1.38
C VAL A 56 -12.09 -3.04 0.53
N ASP A 57 -12.55 -4.14 -0.03
CA ASP A 57 -13.75 -4.17 -0.83
C ASP A 57 -14.96 -4.01 0.08
N ILE A 58 -15.82 -3.06 -0.26
CA ILE A 58 -17.01 -2.78 0.56
C ILE A 58 -17.90 -4.01 0.66
N TYR A 59 -18.02 -4.79 -0.41
CA TYR A 59 -18.86 -5.98 -0.39
C TYR A 59 -18.33 -7.09 0.51
N GLN A 60 -17.03 -7.10 0.79
CA GLN A 60 -16.46 -8.05 1.73
C GLN A 60 -16.85 -7.73 3.16
N GLU A 61 -16.97 -6.43 3.47
CA GLU A 61 -17.37 -6.01 4.81
C GLU A 61 -18.89 -5.98 4.97
N TYR A 62 -19.60 -5.76 3.87
CA TYR A 62 -21.06 -5.68 3.87
C TYR A 62 -21.62 -6.58 2.77
N PRO A 63 -21.53 -7.89 2.94
CA PRO A 63 -21.98 -8.82 1.89
C PRO A 63 -23.48 -8.80 1.62
N ASP A 64 -24.27 -8.28 2.55
CA ASP A 64 -25.71 -8.20 2.37
C ASP A 64 -26.14 -7.01 1.52
N GLU A 65 -25.21 -6.14 1.17
CA GLU A 65 -25.51 -4.92 0.43
C GLU A 65 -25.36 -5.08 -1.08
N ILE A 66 -25.67 -6.25 -1.60
CA ILE A 66 -25.50 -6.54 -3.03
C ILE A 66 -26.48 -5.79 -3.92
N GLU A 67 -27.54 -5.26 -3.38
CA GLU A 67 -28.53 -4.50 -4.15
C GLU A 67 -28.04 -3.11 -4.52
N HIS A 68 -27.02 -2.64 -3.86
CA HIS A 68 -26.46 -1.30 -4.08
C HIS A 68 -25.10 -1.38 -4.70
N THR A 69 -24.78 -0.35 -5.47
CA THR A 69 -23.42 -0.16 -5.98
C THR A 69 -22.80 0.97 -5.22
N TYR A 70 -21.55 0.77 -4.80
CA TYR A 70 -20.82 1.78 -4.05
C TYR A 70 -19.70 2.37 -4.90
N ILE A 71 -19.52 3.67 -4.79
CA ILE A 71 -18.47 4.40 -5.48
C ILE A 71 -17.69 5.20 -4.45
N PRO A 72 -16.41 4.92 -4.23
CA PRO A 72 -15.67 3.80 -4.81
C PRO A 72 -16.12 2.45 -4.25
N SER A 73 -15.83 1.38 -4.95
CA SER A 73 -16.20 0.02 -4.52
C SER A 73 -15.27 -0.52 -3.44
N CYS A 74 -14.12 0.09 -3.26
CA CYS A 74 -13.19 -0.26 -2.20
C CYS A 74 -12.69 1.00 -1.53
N VAL A 75 -12.29 0.87 -0.28
CA VAL A 75 -11.81 2.00 0.52
C VAL A 75 -10.48 1.67 1.15
N VAL A 76 -9.72 2.71 1.47
CA VAL A 76 -8.43 2.55 2.14
C VAL A 76 -8.66 2.50 3.64
N LEU A 77 -8.21 1.44 4.25
CA LEU A 77 -8.28 1.27 5.71
C LEU A 77 -6.94 0.82 6.24
N SER A 78 -6.65 1.21 7.47
CA SER A 78 -5.46 0.73 8.15
C SER A 78 -5.76 -0.63 8.73
N ARG A 79 -5.04 -1.63 8.31
CA ARG A 79 -5.22 -3.01 8.78
C ARG A 79 -3.89 -3.64 9.10
N CYS A 80 -3.91 -4.58 10.01
CA CYS A 80 -2.70 -5.33 10.35
C CYS A 80 -2.36 -6.28 9.23
N ALA A 81 -1.13 -6.23 8.79
CA ALA A 81 -0.63 -7.11 7.75
C ALA A 81 0.88 -7.22 7.87
N GLY A 82 1.42 -8.30 7.38
CA GLY A 82 2.84 -8.55 7.40
C GLY A 82 3.17 -9.90 7.96
N CYS A 83 4.46 -10.17 8.01
CA CYS A 83 4.98 -11.46 8.44
C CYS A 83 5.42 -11.41 9.89
N CYS A 84 5.36 -12.56 10.55
CA CYS A 84 5.94 -12.75 11.86
C CYS A 84 7.21 -13.57 11.70
N THR A 85 8.07 -13.52 12.71
CA THR A 85 9.35 -14.24 12.66
C THR A 85 9.19 -15.75 12.73
N ASP A 86 8.05 -16.21 13.22
CA ASP A 86 7.77 -17.63 13.40
C ASP A 86 6.47 -17.98 12.67
N GLU A 87 6.46 -19.11 12.00
CA GLU A 87 5.26 -19.57 11.28
C GLU A 87 4.11 -19.88 12.22
N ALA A 88 4.39 -20.17 13.48
CA ALA A 88 3.35 -20.43 14.47
C ALA A 88 2.66 -19.15 14.94
N LEU A 89 3.15 -18.00 14.54
CA LEU A 89 2.59 -16.71 14.92
C LEU A 89 1.82 -16.11 13.76
N GLU A 90 0.86 -15.27 14.08
CA GLU A 90 0.13 -14.51 13.08
C GLU A 90 0.02 -13.05 13.49
N CYS A 91 -0.07 -12.19 12.49
CA CYS A 91 -0.19 -10.76 12.69
C CYS A 91 -1.65 -10.41 12.96
N VAL A 92 -1.94 -9.99 14.18
CA VAL A 92 -3.31 -9.68 14.58
C VAL A 92 -3.38 -8.30 15.21
N PRO A 93 -4.56 -7.66 15.16
CA PRO A 93 -4.73 -6.36 15.79
C PRO A 93 -4.83 -6.50 17.31
N THR A 94 -4.17 -5.60 18.02
CA THR A 94 -4.30 -5.50 19.47
C THR A 94 -5.19 -4.33 19.86
N GLU A 95 -5.28 -3.33 19.00
CA GLU A 95 -6.19 -2.22 19.20
C GLU A 95 -6.86 -1.88 17.87
N THR A 96 -8.13 -1.58 17.94
CA THR A 96 -8.92 -1.21 16.77
C THR A 96 -9.73 0.03 17.07
N ARG A 97 -10.22 0.66 16.02
CA ARG A 97 -11.14 1.77 16.14
C ARG A 97 -12.11 1.75 14.97
N ASN A 98 -13.24 2.39 15.16
CA ASN A 98 -14.22 2.50 14.08
C ASN A 98 -14.03 3.83 13.37
N VAL A 99 -14.11 3.80 12.05
CA VAL A 99 -14.10 5.01 11.23
C VAL A 99 -15.34 4.99 10.36
N THR A 100 -15.88 6.17 10.12
CA THR A 100 -17.03 6.33 9.25
C THR A 100 -16.57 7.03 7.99
N LEU A 101 -16.80 6.38 6.86
CA LEU A 101 -16.39 6.89 5.56
C LEU A 101 -17.63 7.20 4.72
N GLU A 102 -17.55 8.28 3.98
CA GLU A 102 -18.62 8.67 3.08
C GLU A 102 -18.32 8.15 1.69
N VAL A 103 -19.28 7.45 1.13
CA VAL A 103 -19.19 6.91 -0.23
C VAL A 103 -20.49 7.25 -0.95
N ILE A 104 -20.51 7.08 -2.25
CA ILE A 104 -21.74 7.24 -3.01
C ILE A 104 -22.39 5.88 -3.15
N ARG A 105 -23.64 5.80 -2.76
CA ARG A 105 -24.43 4.60 -2.90
C ARG A 105 -25.43 4.79 -4.03
N VAL A 106 -25.41 3.88 -4.98
CA VAL A 106 -26.31 3.91 -6.13
C VAL A 106 -27.23 2.71 -6.02
N LYS A 107 -28.52 2.99 -5.97
CA LYS A 107 -29.52 1.94 -6.04
C LYS A 107 -30.03 1.92 -7.48
N GLN A 108 -30.15 0.73 -8.03
CA GLN A 108 -30.50 0.50 -9.42
C GLN A 108 -31.39 1.58 -10.04
N ARG A 109 -30.81 2.38 -10.94
CA ARG A 109 -31.50 3.39 -11.74
C ARG A 109 -32.26 4.49 -11.00
N VAL A 110 -32.30 4.43 -9.69
CA VAL A 110 -33.17 5.32 -8.95
C VAL A 110 -32.49 6.58 -8.50
N SER A 111 -31.42 6.46 -7.73
CA SER A 111 -30.77 7.65 -7.21
C SER A 111 -29.38 7.33 -6.70
N GLN A 112 -28.52 8.33 -6.79
CA GLN A 112 -27.23 8.22 -6.13
C GLN A 112 -27.15 9.32 -5.09
N HIS A 113 -26.67 8.97 -3.93
CA HIS A 113 -26.53 9.90 -2.84
C HIS A 113 -25.38 9.49 -1.94
N ASN A 114 -24.90 10.44 -1.17
CA ASN A 114 -23.83 10.17 -0.24
C ASN A 114 -24.33 9.28 0.88
N PHE A 115 -23.54 8.32 1.24
CA PHE A 115 -23.90 7.37 2.27
C PHE A 115 -22.71 7.10 3.18
N GLN A 116 -22.96 6.98 4.46
CA GLN A 116 -21.89 6.77 5.44
C GLN A 116 -21.84 5.31 5.85
N LEU A 117 -20.67 4.73 5.77
CA LEU A 117 -20.43 3.36 6.19
C LEU A 117 -19.35 3.35 7.27
N SER A 118 -19.56 2.50 8.26
CA SER A 118 -18.59 2.35 9.34
C SER A 118 -17.72 1.14 9.08
N PHE A 119 -16.42 1.31 9.29
CA PHE A 119 -15.44 0.25 9.11
C PHE A 119 -14.54 0.20 10.34
N THR A 120 -13.95 -0.95 10.53
CA THR A 120 -12.99 -1.15 11.62
C THR A 120 -11.58 -0.96 11.07
N GLU A 121 -10.83 -0.09 11.70
CA GLU A 121 -9.40 0.06 11.42
C GLU A 121 -8.59 -0.55 12.55
N HIS A 122 -7.42 -1.06 12.22
CA HIS A 122 -6.49 -1.57 13.19
C HIS A 122 -5.47 -0.49 13.52
N THR A 123 -5.30 -0.20 14.79
CA THR A 123 -4.36 0.85 15.20
C THR A 123 -3.05 0.28 15.71
N LYS A 124 -3.08 -0.92 16.27
CA LYS A 124 -1.87 -1.58 16.73
C LYS A 124 -1.91 -3.06 16.38
N CYS A 125 -0.76 -3.60 16.05
CA CYS A 125 -0.63 -4.99 15.64
C CYS A 125 0.41 -5.70 16.46
N LYS A 126 0.25 -7.00 16.58
CA LYS A 126 1.20 -7.85 17.30
C LYS A 126 1.17 -9.26 16.72
N CYS A 127 2.28 -9.93 16.80
CA CYS A 127 2.35 -11.34 16.44
C CYS A 127 1.93 -12.18 17.63
N LYS A 128 0.92 -13.01 17.43
CA LYS A 128 0.39 -13.91 18.48
C LYS A 128 0.27 -15.32 17.94
N PRO A 129 0.32 -16.33 18.84
CA PRO A 129 0.15 -17.71 18.43
C PRO A 129 -1.16 -17.95 17.70
N LYS A 130 -1.14 -18.79 16.70
CA LYS A 130 -2.32 -19.16 15.93
C LYS A 130 -3.20 -20.11 16.71
N LYS A 131 -4.31 -19.62 17.18
CA LYS A 131 -5.24 -20.45 17.97
C LYS A 131 -5.97 -21.47 17.12
N GLU A 132 -6.29 -21.11 15.90
CA GLU A 132 -7.02 -21.99 14.99
C GLU A 132 -6.26 -23.25 14.65
N VAL A 133 -4.93 -23.15 14.57
CA VAL A 133 -4.07 -24.30 14.31
C VAL A 133 -4.22 -25.34 15.39
N LYS A 134 -4.35 -24.91 16.64
CA LYS A 134 -4.52 -25.83 17.77
C LYS A 134 -5.83 -26.58 17.67
N SER A 135 -6.90 -25.87 17.33
CA SER A 135 -8.23 -26.49 17.16
C SER A 135 -8.22 -27.52 16.03
N THR A 136 -7.55 -27.20 14.96
CA THR A 136 -7.45 -28.10 13.82
C THR A 136 -6.66 -29.35 14.20
N LYS A 137 -5.59 -29.19 14.96
CA LYS A 137 -4.79 -30.31 15.41
C LYS A 137 -5.59 -31.25 16.32
N GLU A 138 -6.35 -30.66 17.21
CA GLU A 138 -7.17 -31.46 18.09
C GLU A 138 -8.17 -32.33 17.34
N LYS A 139 -8.72 -31.75 16.26
CA LYS A 139 -9.66 -32.51 15.42
C LYS A 139 -8.95 -33.62 14.66
N CYS A 140 -7.74 -33.35 14.21
CA CYS A 140 -6.98 -34.32 13.46
C CYS A 140 -6.44 -35.46 14.34
N ASP A 141 -6.22 -35.17 15.62
CA ASP A 141 -5.64 -36.13 16.53
C ASP A 141 -6.66 -37.12 17.12
N LYS A 142 -7.93 -36.95 16.79
CA LYS A 142 -8.93 -37.91 17.22
C LYS A 142 -8.66 -39.25 16.55
N PRO A 143 -8.46 -40.30 17.35
CA PRO A 143 -8.16 -41.57 16.76
C PRO A 143 -9.31 -42.09 15.94
N ARG A 144 -8.99 -42.58 14.79
CA ARG A 144 -9.94 -43.25 13.94
C ARG A 144 -10.19 -44.63 14.48
N ARG A 145 -11.39 -44.95 14.70
CA ARG A 145 -11.78 -46.27 15.11
C ARG A 145 -12.62 -46.94 14.05
#